data_2d043b4629e491642624d068bf596c97
#
_entry.id   2d043b4629e491642624d068bf596c97
#
_cell.length_a   1.000
_cell.length_b   1.000
_cell.length_c   1.000
_cell.angle_alpha   90.00
_cell.angle_beta   90.00
_cell.angle_gamma   90.00
#
_symmetry.space_group_name_H-M   'P 1'
#
loop_
_entity.id
_entity.type
_entity.pdbx_description
1 polymer ?
#
loop_
_entity_poly.entity_id
_entity_poly.type
_entity_poly.pdbx_seq_one_letter_code
_entity_poly.pdbx_strand_id
1 'polypeptide(L)'
;MSILVSKDTRLIVQGFTGSQGTLHSEQSIQYGTNIVGGVTPGKGGQEHLNKPVFNSVEEAVVEVDPNASIIFVPAKFCKDSILEAAEAGIKLIVCITEGIPTLDMLEVKNHIDNIGARLIGPNCPGVITPGEAKLGIMPVNIHKPGSIGIISRSGTLTYEAVKQTTDLGFGQSSCVGIGGDPIPGSSFIDMLKLFEADDQTEAIVMVGEIGGTAEEAAAEYIKNNIKKPVISYIAGQTAPEGKRMGHAGAIIAGGKGTAKDKIEKLTKCGVHVADNLVSIGSKVAEVLGR
;
A
#
# COMPACT_ATOMS: atom_id res chain seq x y z
N MET A 1 -13.35 6.63 10.51
CA MET A 1 -13.08 5.15 10.46
C MET A 1 -11.92 4.94 9.50
N SER A 2 -11.00 4.06 9.82
CA SER A 2 -9.88 3.74 8.92
C SER A 2 -10.34 2.95 7.70
N ILE A 3 -9.64 3.10 6.56
CA ILE A 3 -10.11 2.49 5.30
C ILE A 3 -9.79 1.00 5.15
N LEU A 4 -8.75 0.47 5.79
CA LEU A 4 -8.29 -0.93 5.62
C LEU A 4 -7.91 -1.59 6.94
N VAL A 5 -7.22 -0.88 7.83
CA VAL A 5 -6.66 -1.42 9.07
C VAL A 5 -7.03 -0.55 10.26
N SER A 6 -7.39 -1.18 11.37
CA SER A 6 -7.83 -0.53 12.61
C SER A 6 -7.30 -1.26 13.84
N LYS A 7 -7.69 -0.82 15.02
CA LYS A 7 -7.42 -1.54 16.28
C LYS A 7 -8.01 -2.96 16.31
N ASP A 8 -9.06 -3.21 15.50
CA ASP A 8 -9.71 -4.52 15.41
C ASP A 8 -9.02 -5.47 14.43
N THR A 9 -7.95 -5.01 13.76
CA THR A 9 -7.18 -5.84 12.85
C THR A 9 -6.44 -6.93 13.63
N ARG A 10 -6.71 -8.19 13.29
CA ARG A 10 -6.07 -9.40 13.85
C ARG A 10 -5.11 -9.94 12.79
N LEU A 11 -3.83 -9.62 12.96
CA LEU A 11 -2.81 -9.86 11.95
C LEU A 11 -2.07 -11.17 12.16
N ILE A 12 -1.93 -11.99 11.11
CA ILE A 12 -0.91 -13.04 11.02
C ILE A 12 0.23 -12.64 10.08
N VAL A 13 1.42 -13.16 10.35
CA VAL A 13 2.63 -12.86 9.58
C VAL A 13 3.14 -14.12 8.90
N GLN A 14 3.14 -14.17 7.57
CA GLN A 14 3.76 -15.25 6.80
C GLN A 14 5.26 -14.96 6.60
N GLY A 15 6.11 -15.96 6.88
CA GLY A 15 7.54 -15.78 7.00
C GLY A 15 7.95 -15.22 8.38
N PHE A 16 7.15 -15.46 9.41
CA PHE A 16 7.21 -14.86 10.74
C PHE A 16 8.58 -15.01 11.43
N THR A 17 9.20 -16.17 11.33
CA THR A 17 10.48 -16.46 11.97
C THR A 17 11.70 -16.11 11.11
N GLY A 18 11.48 -15.54 9.91
CA GLY A 18 12.53 -14.99 9.07
C GLY A 18 13.01 -13.62 9.57
N SER A 19 14.19 -13.19 9.15
CA SER A 19 14.78 -11.93 9.65
C SER A 19 13.90 -10.71 9.45
N GLN A 20 13.30 -10.55 8.26
CA GLN A 20 12.40 -9.44 7.96
C GLN A 20 11.04 -9.58 8.68
N GLY A 21 10.47 -10.80 8.71
CA GLY A 21 9.26 -11.09 9.47
C GLY A 21 9.42 -10.77 10.94
N THR A 22 10.53 -11.18 11.57
CA THR A 22 10.84 -10.87 12.96
C THR A 22 10.96 -9.38 13.21
N LEU A 23 11.84 -8.69 12.44
CA LEU A 23 12.11 -7.27 12.63
C LEU A 23 10.85 -6.41 12.54
N HIS A 24 10.06 -6.61 11.48
CA HIS A 24 8.87 -5.78 11.25
C HIS A 24 7.70 -6.17 12.16
N SER A 25 7.64 -7.42 12.61
CA SER A 25 6.67 -7.85 13.63
C SER A 25 6.95 -7.21 14.98
N GLU A 26 8.21 -7.18 15.42
CA GLU A 26 8.61 -6.49 16.66
C GLU A 26 8.18 -5.01 16.63
N GLN A 27 8.51 -4.31 15.54
CA GLN A 27 8.11 -2.90 15.35
C GLN A 27 6.60 -2.71 15.35
N SER A 28 5.85 -3.63 14.73
CA SER A 28 4.38 -3.55 14.68
C SER A 28 3.75 -3.83 16.05
N ILE A 29 4.27 -4.80 16.80
CA ILE A 29 3.86 -5.08 18.19
C ILE A 29 4.13 -3.86 19.08
N GLN A 30 5.32 -3.28 18.99
CA GLN A 30 5.69 -2.07 19.76
C GLN A 30 4.78 -0.88 19.39
N TYR A 31 4.31 -0.81 18.16
CA TYR A 31 3.36 0.20 17.70
C TYR A 31 1.93 -0.02 18.22
N GLY A 32 1.62 -1.21 18.70
CA GLY A 32 0.29 -1.59 19.18
C GLY A 32 -0.55 -2.37 18.19
N THR A 33 0.02 -2.81 17.06
CA THR A 33 -0.68 -3.70 16.12
C THR A 33 -0.93 -5.06 16.76
N ASN A 34 -2.16 -5.54 16.67
CA ASN A 34 -2.55 -6.82 17.22
C ASN A 34 -2.11 -7.99 16.32
N ILE A 35 -0.83 -8.39 16.43
CA ILE A 35 -0.34 -9.64 15.82
C ILE A 35 -0.81 -10.81 16.69
N VAL A 36 -1.62 -11.69 16.11
CA VAL A 36 -2.20 -12.85 16.81
C VAL A 36 -1.40 -14.14 16.62
N GLY A 37 -0.51 -14.20 15.63
CA GLY A 37 0.35 -15.35 15.36
C GLY A 37 1.14 -15.17 14.07
N GLY A 38 1.85 -16.20 13.66
CA GLY A 38 2.56 -16.19 12.39
C GLY A 38 2.69 -17.58 11.77
N VAL A 39 2.99 -17.62 10.48
CA VAL A 39 3.12 -18.84 9.71
C VAL A 39 4.56 -19.01 9.24
N THR A 40 5.14 -20.16 9.55
CA THR A 40 6.43 -20.62 9.02
C THR A 40 6.37 -22.14 8.89
N PRO A 41 6.25 -22.68 7.67
CA PRO A 41 6.18 -24.13 7.45
C PRO A 41 7.34 -24.88 8.11
N GLY A 42 7.03 -25.98 8.81
CA GLY A 42 7.99 -26.78 9.57
C GLY A 42 8.36 -26.23 10.96
N LYS A 43 7.75 -25.11 11.39
CA LYS A 43 7.95 -24.53 12.74
C LYS A 43 6.66 -24.41 13.55
N GLY A 44 5.57 -25.04 13.09
CA GLY A 44 4.31 -25.09 13.82
C GLY A 44 4.48 -25.65 15.23
N GLY A 45 3.71 -25.13 16.18
CA GLY A 45 3.79 -25.48 17.60
C GLY A 45 4.91 -24.78 18.39
N GLN A 46 5.76 -23.99 17.73
CA GLN A 46 6.74 -23.12 18.39
C GLN A 46 6.11 -21.78 18.79
N GLU A 47 6.85 -21.04 19.61
CA GLU A 47 6.51 -19.66 19.96
C GLU A 47 7.59 -18.72 19.42
N HIS A 48 7.18 -17.57 18.87
CA HIS A 48 8.06 -16.52 18.38
C HIS A 48 7.49 -15.16 18.72
N LEU A 49 8.28 -14.25 19.32
CA LEU A 49 7.81 -12.94 19.80
C LEU A 49 6.58 -13.04 20.74
N ASN A 50 6.53 -14.09 21.58
CA ASN A 50 5.41 -14.42 22.47
C ASN A 50 4.09 -14.64 21.70
N LYS A 51 4.16 -15.15 20.47
CA LYS A 51 3.02 -15.49 19.63
C LYS A 51 3.17 -16.89 19.04
N PRO A 52 2.06 -17.63 18.83
CA PRO A 52 2.11 -18.95 18.25
C PRO A 52 2.60 -18.92 16.79
N VAL A 53 3.34 -19.96 16.42
CA VAL A 53 3.76 -20.21 15.04
C VAL A 53 3.00 -21.41 14.50
N PHE A 54 2.44 -21.28 13.29
CA PHE A 54 1.68 -22.29 12.59
C PHE A 54 2.42 -22.79 11.35
N ASN A 55 2.07 -23.97 10.84
CA ASN A 55 2.62 -24.47 9.58
C ASN A 55 1.87 -23.91 8.36
N SER A 56 0.59 -23.55 8.51
CA SER A 56 -0.25 -23.03 7.43
C SER A 56 -1.15 -21.89 7.91
N VAL A 57 -1.70 -21.13 6.97
CA VAL A 57 -2.71 -20.10 7.25
C VAL A 57 -4.01 -20.75 7.73
N GLU A 58 -4.37 -21.91 7.21
CA GLU A 58 -5.57 -22.65 7.62
C GLU A 58 -5.50 -23.00 9.13
N GLU A 59 -4.35 -23.53 9.61
CA GLU A 59 -4.14 -23.78 11.03
C GLU A 59 -4.32 -22.48 11.85
N ALA A 60 -3.73 -21.37 11.38
CA ALA A 60 -3.81 -20.08 12.07
C ALA A 60 -5.27 -19.56 12.13
N VAL A 61 -6.04 -19.74 11.06
CA VAL A 61 -7.47 -19.31 11.01
C VAL A 61 -8.28 -20.05 12.06
N VAL A 62 -8.08 -21.35 12.22
CA VAL A 62 -8.81 -22.17 13.22
C VAL A 62 -8.47 -21.75 14.65
N GLU A 63 -7.19 -21.47 14.93
CA GLU A 63 -6.71 -21.27 16.31
C GLU A 63 -6.81 -19.81 16.78
N VAL A 64 -6.57 -18.84 15.89
CA VAL A 64 -6.45 -17.43 16.29
C VAL A 64 -7.31 -16.47 15.48
N ASP A 65 -8.19 -16.95 14.60
CA ASP A 65 -9.19 -16.19 13.84
C ASP A 65 -8.66 -14.84 13.30
N PRO A 66 -7.63 -14.82 12.43
CA PRO A 66 -7.09 -13.59 11.86
C PRO A 66 -8.01 -13.03 10.76
N ASN A 67 -8.01 -11.71 10.59
CA ASN A 67 -8.71 -11.05 9.48
C ASN A 67 -7.78 -10.38 8.46
N ALA A 68 -6.47 -10.36 8.76
CA ALA A 68 -5.45 -9.83 7.88
C ALA A 68 -4.19 -10.71 7.90
N SER A 69 -3.48 -10.76 6.76
CA SER A 69 -2.19 -11.42 6.61
C SER A 69 -1.17 -10.47 5.99
N ILE A 70 0.08 -10.49 6.50
CA ILE A 70 1.20 -9.81 5.87
C ILE A 70 2.28 -10.83 5.48
N ILE A 71 2.90 -10.62 4.30
CA ILE A 71 3.79 -11.58 3.67
C ILE A 71 5.20 -11.01 3.56
N PHE A 72 6.17 -11.72 4.18
CA PHE A 72 7.61 -11.45 4.14
C PHE A 72 8.42 -12.62 3.58
N VAL A 73 7.79 -13.54 2.86
CA VAL A 73 8.49 -14.68 2.25
C VAL A 73 9.27 -14.27 0.99
N PRO A 74 10.31 -15.02 0.58
CA PRO A 74 11.00 -14.78 -0.68
C PRO A 74 10.07 -14.83 -1.89
N ALA A 75 10.36 -14.05 -2.95
CA ALA A 75 9.50 -13.85 -4.12
C ALA A 75 8.93 -15.14 -4.73
N LYS A 76 9.73 -16.18 -4.82
CA LYS A 76 9.33 -17.48 -5.38
C LYS A 76 8.22 -18.22 -4.60
N PHE A 77 7.94 -17.79 -3.35
CA PHE A 77 6.90 -18.37 -2.51
C PHE A 77 5.69 -17.44 -2.34
N CYS A 78 5.78 -16.19 -2.83
CA CYS A 78 4.74 -15.20 -2.58
C CYS A 78 3.40 -15.55 -3.24
N LYS A 79 3.42 -16.09 -4.47
CA LYS A 79 2.20 -16.57 -5.15
C LYS A 79 1.42 -17.52 -4.24
N ASP A 80 2.08 -18.61 -3.81
CA ASP A 80 1.44 -19.61 -2.97
C ASP A 80 0.97 -19.05 -1.64
N SER A 81 1.79 -18.19 -1.01
CA SER A 81 1.42 -17.54 0.26
C SER A 81 0.22 -16.60 0.14
N ILE A 82 0.08 -15.88 -0.98
CA ILE A 82 -1.08 -15.02 -1.23
C ILE A 82 -2.33 -15.85 -1.45
N LEU A 83 -2.23 -16.89 -2.29
CA LEU A 83 -3.36 -17.78 -2.60
C LEU A 83 -3.83 -18.54 -1.36
N GLU A 84 -2.89 -19.10 -0.57
CA GLU A 84 -3.18 -19.77 0.69
C GLU A 84 -3.97 -18.87 1.65
N ALA A 85 -3.54 -17.61 1.82
CA ALA A 85 -4.24 -16.67 2.68
C ALA A 85 -5.65 -16.35 2.17
N ALA A 86 -5.81 -16.17 0.85
CA ALA A 86 -7.10 -15.87 0.24
C ALA A 86 -8.07 -17.05 0.36
N GLU A 87 -7.61 -18.28 0.09
CA GLU A 87 -8.39 -19.51 0.18
C GLU A 87 -8.78 -19.84 1.63
N ALA A 88 -7.93 -19.54 2.60
CA ALA A 88 -8.24 -19.64 4.01
C ALA A 88 -9.25 -18.58 4.52
N GLY A 89 -9.70 -17.67 3.66
CA GLY A 89 -10.73 -16.69 3.96
C GLY A 89 -10.24 -15.35 4.51
N ILE A 90 -8.92 -15.09 4.49
CA ILE A 90 -8.36 -13.80 4.88
C ILE A 90 -8.82 -12.71 3.91
N LYS A 91 -9.40 -11.64 4.46
CA LYS A 91 -9.99 -10.55 3.65
C LYS A 91 -8.99 -9.49 3.21
N LEU A 92 -7.97 -9.23 4.01
CA LEU A 92 -6.90 -8.27 3.69
C LEU A 92 -5.54 -8.98 3.69
N ILE A 93 -4.86 -8.95 2.54
CA ILE A 93 -3.54 -9.53 2.35
C ILE A 93 -2.59 -8.40 1.94
N VAL A 94 -1.45 -8.30 2.62
CA VAL A 94 -0.40 -7.30 2.31
C VAL A 94 0.87 -8.04 1.92
N CYS A 95 1.33 -7.89 0.68
CA CYS A 95 2.57 -8.50 0.20
C CYS A 95 3.68 -7.45 0.05
N ILE A 96 4.71 -7.55 0.89
CA ILE A 96 5.81 -6.57 0.91
C ILE A 96 6.85 -6.89 -0.16
N THR A 97 7.05 -8.16 -0.44
CA THR A 97 8.14 -8.70 -1.25
C THR A 97 8.15 -8.14 -2.67
N GLU A 98 9.33 -7.79 -3.14
CA GLU A 98 9.64 -7.39 -4.53
C GLU A 98 10.12 -8.58 -5.35
N GLY A 99 9.94 -8.52 -6.69
CA GLY A 99 10.52 -9.48 -7.64
C GLY A 99 9.68 -10.72 -7.88
N ILE A 100 8.39 -10.66 -7.60
CA ILE A 100 7.45 -11.72 -7.96
C ILE A 100 7.29 -11.74 -9.50
N PRO A 101 7.36 -12.90 -10.16
CA PRO A 101 7.15 -12.98 -11.61
C PRO A 101 5.79 -12.40 -12.02
N THR A 102 5.77 -11.62 -13.10
CA THR A 102 4.53 -10.96 -13.58
C THR A 102 3.41 -11.97 -13.91
N LEU A 103 3.76 -13.16 -14.45
CA LEU A 103 2.79 -14.22 -14.73
C LEU A 103 2.16 -14.77 -13.44
N ASP A 104 2.95 -14.94 -12.38
CA ASP A 104 2.43 -15.37 -11.08
C ASP A 104 1.44 -14.35 -10.53
N MET A 105 1.75 -13.04 -10.67
CA MET A 105 0.84 -11.98 -10.23
C MET A 105 -0.43 -11.89 -11.07
N LEU A 106 -0.38 -12.25 -12.36
CA LEU A 106 -1.58 -12.32 -13.18
C LEU A 106 -2.54 -13.44 -12.71
N GLU A 107 -2.01 -14.62 -12.38
CA GLU A 107 -2.80 -15.71 -11.80
C GLU A 107 -3.36 -15.32 -10.43
N VAL A 108 -2.53 -14.76 -9.55
CA VAL A 108 -2.93 -14.25 -8.24
C VAL A 108 -4.08 -13.26 -8.37
N LYS A 109 -3.94 -12.26 -9.26
CA LYS A 109 -4.96 -11.21 -9.42
C LYS A 109 -6.30 -11.78 -9.86
N ASN A 110 -6.29 -12.67 -10.86
CA ASN A 110 -7.51 -13.33 -11.32
C ASN A 110 -8.18 -14.14 -10.19
N HIS A 111 -7.40 -14.85 -9.38
CA HIS A 111 -7.93 -15.67 -8.29
C HIS A 111 -8.53 -14.83 -7.17
N ILE A 112 -7.80 -13.80 -6.73
CA ILE A 112 -8.23 -12.89 -5.65
C ILE A 112 -9.51 -12.12 -6.02
N ASP A 113 -9.61 -11.63 -7.25
CA ASP A 113 -10.80 -10.91 -7.72
C ASP A 113 -12.05 -11.81 -7.67
N ASN A 114 -11.90 -13.11 -7.95
CA ASN A 114 -12.99 -14.08 -7.88
C ASN A 114 -13.43 -14.41 -6.43
N ILE A 115 -12.50 -14.43 -5.48
CA ILE A 115 -12.78 -14.76 -4.07
C ILE A 115 -13.26 -13.49 -3.30
N GLY A 116 -12.95 -12.30 -3.82
CA GLY A 116 -13.28 -11.03 -3.17
C GLY A 116 -12.36 -10.70 -1.98
N ALA A 117 -11.16 -11.26 -1.92
CA ALA A 117 -10.10 -10.83 -1.02
C ALA A 117 -9.40 -9.56 -1.59
N ARG A 118 -8.82 -8.75 -0.71
CA ARG A 118 -8.07 -7.56 -1.11
C ARG A 118 -6.58 -7.79 -0.91
N LEU A 119 -5.80 -7.58 -1.97
CA LEU A 119 -4.34 -7.60 -1.93
C LEU A 119 -3.79 -6.17 -2.04
N ILE A 120 -2.90 -5.78 -1.13
CA ILE A 120 -2.06 -4.59 -1.19
C ILE A 120 -0.64 -5.02 -1.55
N GLY A 121 -0.04 -4.37 -2.54
CA GLY A 121 1.23 -4.79 -3.11
C GLY A 121 1.04 -5.72 -4.32
N PRO A 122 2.05 -6.49 -4.72
CA PRO A 122 3.39 -6.65 -4.11
C PRO A 122 4.30 -5.42 -4.25
N ASN A 123 5.56 -5.56 -3.79
CA ASN A 123 6.57 -4.49 -3.87
C ASN A 123 6.06 -3.17 -3.28
N CYS A 124 5.60 -3.22 -2.03
CA CYS A 124 4.97 -2.08 -1.36
C CYS A 124 5.46 -1.91 0.07
N PRO A 125 5.33 -0.72 0.66
CA PRO A 125 5.67 -0.49 2.06
C PRO A 125 4.57 -0.94 3.04
N GLY A 126 3.40 -1.36 2.54
CA GLY A 126 2.26 -1.80 3.34
C GLY A 126 1.21 -0.72 3.58
N VAL A 127 0.56 -0.81 4.73
CA VAL A 127 -0.56 0.06 5.15
C VAL A 127 -0.36 0.48 6.60
N ILE A 128 -0.70 1.73 6.91
CA ILE A 128 -0.75 2.22 8.28
C ILE A 128 -1.98 3.14 8.47
N THR A 129 -2.70 2.93 9.57
CA THR A 129 -3.62 3.90 10.13
C THR A 129 -2.97 4.45 11.39
N PRO A 130 -2.53 5.73 11.38
CA PRO A 130 -1.77 6.29 12.49
C PRO A 130 -2.55 6.25 13.81
N GLY A 131 -1.89 5.73 14.86
CA GLY A 131 -2.49 5.53 16.19
C GLY A 131 -3.36 4.28 16.33
N GLU A 132 -3.51 3.47 15.27
CA GLU A 132 -4.33 2.25 15.30
C GLU A 132 -3.55 0.99 14.96
N ALA A 133 -3.09 0.84 13.71
CA ALA A 133 -2.38 -0.37 13.26
C ALA A 133 -1.40 -0.08 12.12
N LYS A 134 -0.31 -0.84 12.09
CA LYS A 134 0.72 -0.84 11.04
C LYS A 134 0.90 -2.25 10.51
N LEU A 135 0.68 -2.43 9.21
CA LEU A 135 0.95 -3.64 8.45
C LEU A 135 1.99 -3.32 7.37
N GLY A 136 3.25 -3.56 7.64
CA GLY A 136 4.32 -3.26 6.69
C GLY A 136 5.59 -2.70 7.31
N ILE A 137 6.36 -2.02 6.46
CA ILE A 137 7.70 -1.52 6.75
C ILE A 137 7.75 0.00 6.96
N MET A 138 6.61 0.70 6.91
CA MET A 138 6.56 2.15 7.06
C MET A 138 7.12 2.61 8.42
N PRO A 139 7.96 3.66 8.46
CA PRO A 139 8.50 4.20 9.71
C PRO A 139 7.41 4.90 10.51
N VAL A 140 7.18 4.46 11.75
CA VAL A 140 6.07 4.96 12.59
C VAL A 140 6.26 6.40 13.08
N ASN A 141 7.51 6.83 13.24
CA ASN A 141 7.87 8.12 13.84
C ASN A 141 7.53 9.34 12.98
N ILE A 142 7.26 9.15 11.69
CA ILE A 142 6.86 10.23 10.78
C ILE A 142 5.34 10.35 10.63
N HIS A 143 4.58 9.34 11.08
CA HIS A 143 3.13 9.31 10.97
C HIS A 143 2.46 9.91 12.20
N LYS A 144 1.39 10.67 11.99
CA LYS A 144 0.50 11.15 13.06
C LYS A 144 -0.96 11.00 12.64
N PRO A 145 -1.88 10.69 13.57
CA PRO A 145 -3.30 10.75 13.28
C PRO A 145 -3.71 12.11 12.71
N GLY A 146 -4.53 12.09 11.66
CA GLY A 146 -4.96 13.31 10.98
C GLY A 146 -5.96 13.04 9.88
N SER A 147 -6.01 13.91 8.86
CA SER A 147 -7.08 13.90 7.87
C SER A 147 -6.63 13.69 6.41
N ILE A 148 -5.34 13.45 6.16
CA ILE A 148 -4.87 13.25 4.79
C ILE A 148 -4.79 11.76 4.46
N GLY A 149 -5.56 11.32 3.46
CA GLY A 149 -5.40 10.00 2.86
C GLY A 149 -4.20 9.98 1.91
N ILE A 150 -3.31 8.99 2.02
CA ILE A 150 -2.14 8.88 1.13
C ILE A 150 -2.16 7.56 0.38
N ILE A 151 -2.03 7.64 -0.95
CA ILE A 151 -1.91 6.49 -1.86
C ILE A 151 -0.63 6.64 -2.66
N SER A 152 0.23 5.62 -2.69
CA SER A 152 1.50 5.74 -3.40
C SER A 152 1.94 4.42 -4.03
N ARG A 153 2.59 4.52 -5.21
CA ARG A 153 3.32 3.40 -5.82
C ARG A 153 4.70 3.22 -5.22
N SER A 154 5.29 4.30 -4.72
CA SER A 154 6.66 4.32 -4.22
C SER A 154 6.72 4.27 -2.70
N GLY A 155 7.53 3.38 -2.12
CA GLY A 155 7.79 3.35 -0.68
C GLY A 155 8.46 4.65 -0.20
N THR A 156 9.56 5.04 -0.81
CA THR A 156 10.35 6.21 -0.39
C THR A 156 9.58 7.52 -0.53
N LEU A 157 8.90 7.73 -1.67
CA LEU A 157 8.12 8.95 -1.88
C LEU A 157 6.88 9.03 -0.99
N THR A 158 6.35 7.89 -0.56
CA THR A 158 5.32 7.82 0.48
C THR A 158 5.80 8.49 1.75
N TYR A 159 7.02 8.16 2.20
CA TYR A 159 7.56 8.70 3.45
C TYR A 159 7.77 10.21 3.38
N GLU A 160 8.16 10.72 2.21
CA GLU A 160 8.28 12.16 1.97
C GLU A 160 6.93 12.87 2.07
N ALA A 161 5.90 12.36 1.40
CA ALA A 161 4.54 12.91 1.46
C ALA A 161 3.98 12.88 2.90
N VAL A 162 4.19 11.76 3.61
CA VAL A 162 3.80 11.60 5.02
C VAL A 162 4.51 12.63 5.90
N LYS A 163 5.84 12.77 5.76
CA LYS A 163 6.63 13.69 6.59
C LYS A 163 6.18 15.14 6.40
N GLN A 164 5.99 15.58 5.17
CA GLN A 164 5.55 16.94 4.86
C GLN A 164 4.15 17.23 5.42
N THR A 165 3.19 16.33 5.24
CA THR A 165 1.84 16.50 5.77
C THR A 165 1.80 16.45 7.30
N THR A 166 2.69 15.67 7.92
CA THR A 166 2.84 15.62 9.38
C THR A 166 3.47 16.90 9.94
N ASP A 167 4.52 17.41 9.29
CA ASP A 167 5.22 18.64 9.74
C ASP A 167 4.31 19.87 9.67
N LEU A 168 3.41 19.91 8.71
CA LEU A 168 2.40 20.96 8.58
C LEU A 168 1.17 20.75 9.48
N GLY A 169 1.15 19.72 10.31
CA GLY A 169 0.10 19.48 11.29
C GLY A 169 -1.16 18.80 10.77
N PHE A 170 -1.18 18.35 9.49
CA PHE A 170 -2.35 17.68 8.92
C PHE A 170 -2.48 16.22 9.40
N GLY A 171 -1.36 15.50 9.51
CA GLY A 171 -1.35 14.07 9.79
C GLY A 171 -2.06 13.22 8.72
N GLN A 172 -2.23 11.93 8.97
CA GLN A 172 -2.85 11.02 8.01
C GLN A 172 -4.08 10.31 8.61
N SER A 173 -5.14 10.19 7.81
CA SER A 173 -6.26 9.28 8.11
C SER A 173 -5.85 7.83 7.90
N SER A 174 -5.22 7.55 6.78
CA SER A 174 -4.54 6.29 6.47
C SER A 174 -3.48 6.52 5.39
N CYS A 175 -2.46 5.67 5.35
CA CYS A 175 -1.44 5.68 4.30
C CYS A 175 -1.31 4.29 3.70
N VAL A 176 -1.44 4.18 2.36
CA VAL A 176 -1.41 2.92 1.63
C VAL A 176 -0.37 2.98 0.52
N GLY A 177 0.59 2.08 0.59
CA GLY A 177 1.48 1.81 -0.54
C GLY A 177 0.90 0.70 -1.39
N ILE A 178 0.50 1.00 -2.62
CA ILE A 178 -0.06 0.00 -3.55
C ILE A 178 1.00 -0.79 -4.32
N GLY A 179 2.25 -0.32 -4.30
CA GLY A 179 3.38 -0.97 -4.94
C GLY A 179 3.69 -0.47 -6.35
N GLY A 180 4.92 -0.74 -6.81
CA GLY A 180 5.46 -0.30 -8.09
C GLY A 180 5.50 -1.38 -9.17
N ASP A 181 4.92 -2.55 -8.94
CA ASP A 181 4.89 -3.64 -9.89
C ASP A 181 3.83 -3.44 -11.00
N PRO A 182 4.02 -4.04 -12.20
CA PRO A 182 3.09 -3.87 -13.32
C PRO A 182 1.68 -4.39 -13.04
N ILE A 183 1.53 -5.40 -12.19
CA ILE A 183 0.25 -6.00 -11.80
C ILE A 183 0.11 -5.90 -10.27
N PRO A 184 -0.39 -4.77 -9.76
CA PRO A 184 -0.67 -4.62 -8.34
C PRO A 184 -1.98 -5.31 -7.95
N GLY A 185 -2.07 -5.78 -6.72
CA GLY A 185 -3.30 -6.37 -6.17
C GLY A 185 -4.45 -5.37 -6.09
N SER A 186 -4.16 -4.13 -5.68
CA SER A 186 -5.13 -3.01 -5.63
C SER A 186 -4.61 -1.83 -6.43
N SER A 187 -5.52 -1.08 -7.06
CA SER A 187 -5.25 0.09 -7.89
C SER A 187 -5.44 1.41 -7.13
N PHE A 188 -5.03 2.53 -7.74
CA PHE A 188 -5.39 3.86 -7.26
C PHE A 188 -6.91 4.03 -7.11
N ILE A 189 -7.70 3.53 -8.06
CA ILE A 189 -9.16 3.65 -8.06
C ILE A 189 -9.76 2.93 -6.85
N ASP A 190 -9.23 1.75 -6.49
CA ASP A 190 -9.72 1.01 -5.32
C ASP A 190 -9.50 1.79 -4.02
N MET A 191 -8.35 2.43 -3.88
CA MET A 191 -8.06 3.25 -2.70
C MET A 191 -8.83 4.57 -2.71
N LEU A 192 -8.98 5.22 -3.87
CA LEU A 192 -9.78 6.43 -4.02
C LEU A 192 -11.24 6.23 -3.59
N LYS A 193 -11.85 5.09 -3.95
CA LYS A 193 -13.20 4.72 -3.48
C LYS A 193 -13.29 4.68 -1.96
N LEU A 194 -12.31 4.08 -1.31
CA LEU A 194 -12.27 3.96 0.15
C LEU A 194 -12.08 5.31 0.83
N PHE A 195 -11.15 6.13 0.34
CA PHE A 195 -10.90 7.47 0.89
C PHE A 195 -12.06 8.44 0.65
N GLU A 196 -12.75 8.36 -0.47
CA GLU A 196 -13.96 9.17 -0.70
C GLU A 196 -15.07 8.84 0.31
N ALA A 197 -15.21 7.57 0.67
CA ALA A 197 -16.21 7.10 1.63
C ALA A 197 -15.80 7.31 3.10
N ASP A 198 -14.56 7.67 3.38
CA ASP A 198 -14.05 7.83 4.74
C ASP A 198 -14.26 9.25 5.26
N ASP A 199 -15.13 9.44 6.25
CA ASP A 199 -15.45 10.75 6.82
C ASP A 199 -14.24 11.45 7.48
N GLN A 200 -13.22 10.70 7.91
CA GLN A 200 -12.00 11.26 8.50
C GLN A 200 -11.08 11.89 7.45
N THR A 201 -11.16 11.43 6.19
CA THR A 201 -10.30 11.93 5.12
C THR A 201 -10.85 13.24 4.54
N GLU A 202 -10.11 14.34 4.71
CA GLU A 202 -10.44 15.66 4.15
C GLU A 202 -9.89 15.85 2.74
N ALA A 203 -8.67 15.35 2.47
CA ALA A 203 -8.02 15.41 1.17
C ALA A 203 -7.18 14.16 0.91
N ILE A 204 -6.87 13.90 -0.35
CA ILE A 204 -6.13 12.70 -0.78
C ILE A 204 -4.83 13.13 -1.46
N VAL A 205 -3.71 12.56 -1.06
CA VAL A 205 -2.42 12.68 -1.76
C VAL A 205 -2.17 11.40 -2.55
N MET A 206 -1.98 11.55 -3.86
CA MET A 206 -1.71 10.47 -4.80
C MET A 206 -0.30 10.61 -5.37
N VAL A 207 0.61 9.69 -5.03
CA VAL A 207 1.98 9.68 -5.54
C VAL A 207 2.12 8.60 -6.61
N GLY A 208 2.28 9.06 -7.84
CA GLY A 208 2.48 8.21 -9.01
C GLY A 208 3.89 8.35 -9.60
N GLU A 209 4.09 7.68 -10.70
CA GLU A 209 5.37 7.66 -11.40
C GLU A 209 5.17 7.39 -12.89
N ILE A 210 6.24 7.48 -13.67
CA ILE A 210 6.24 7.10 -15.09
C ILE A 210 5.87 5.62 -15.27
N GLY A 211 5.39 5.30 -16.47
CA GLY A 211 5.03 3.94 -16.88
C GLY A 211 3.57 3.57 -16.63
N GLY A 212 3.04 2.74 -17.51
CA GLY A 212 1.63 2.35 -17.49
C GLY A 212 0.67 3.54 -17.66
N THR A 213 -0.61 3.32 -17.37
CA THR A 213 -1.70 4.29 -17.51
C THR A 213 -2.60 4.37 -16.27
N ALA A 214 -2.12 3.88 -15.14
CA ALA A 214 -2.94 3.80 -13.91
C ALA A 214 -3.32 5.18 -13.37
N GLU A 215 -2.43 6.16 -13.45
CA GLU A 215 -2.66 7.53 -13.01
C GLU A 215 -3.65 8.27 -13.92
N GLU A 216 -3.61 8.00 -15.24
CA GLU A 216 -4.58 8.57 -16.20
C GLU A 216 -5.98 7.97 -15.97
N ALA A 217 -6.09 6.68 -15.71
CA ALA A 217 -7.35 6.04 -15.35
C ALA A 217 -7.89 6.59 -14.01
N ALA A 218 -7.02 6.78 -13.03
CA ALA A 218 -7.35 7.41 -11.76
C ALA A 218 -7.86 8.86 -11.96
N ALA A 219 -7.23 9.65 -12.85
CA ALA A 219 -7.64 11.02 -13.16
C ALA A 219 -9.08 11.07 -13.67
N GLU A 220 -9.45 10.19 -14.61
CA GLU A 220 -10.83 10.11 -15.10
C GLU A 220 -11.81 9.67 -14.01
N TYR A 221 -11.40 8.74 -13.15
CA TYR A 221 -12.23 8.32 -12.03
C TYR A 221 -12.45 9.47 -11.05
N ILE A 222 -11.38 10.21 -10.69
CA ILE A 222 -11.44 11.37 -9.80
C ILE A 222 -12.44 12.39 -10.32
N LYS A 223 -12.31 12.80 -11.59
CA LYS A 223 -13.19 13.79 -12.22
C LYS A 223 -14.67 13.47 -12.07
N ASN A 224 -15.04 12.19 -12.13
CA ASN A 224 -16.43 11.76 -12.18
C ASN A 224 -17.00 11.30 -10.82
N ASN A 225 -16.14 10.95 -9.87
CA ASN A 225 -16.58 10.21 -8.68
C ASN A 225 -16.03 10.74 -7.35
N ILE A 226 -14.98 11.55 -7.35
CA ILE A 226 -14.34 12.05 -6.13
C ILE A 226 -14.68 13.52 -5.92
N LYS A 227 -15.20 13.85 -4.75
CA LYS A 227 -15.54 15.22 -4.34
C LYS A 227 -14.45 15.85 -3.48
N LYS A 228 -13.69 15.02 -2.77
CA LYS A 228 -12.58 15.46 -1.93
C LYS A 228 -11.43 15.99 -2.78
N PRO A 229 -10.73 17.04 -2.36
CA PRO A 229 -9.55 17.52 -3.06
C PRO A 229 -8.51 16.40 -3.22
N VAL A 230 -7.96 16.25 -4.43
CA VAL A 230 -6.87 15.32 -4.71
C VAL A 230 -5.63 16.11 -5.11
N ILE A 231 -4.55 15.90 -4.40
CA ILE A 231 -3.23 16.43 -4.68
C ILE A 231 -2.37 15.29 -5.25
N SER A 232 -1.62 15.52 -6.32
CA SER A 232 -0.78 14.47 -6.91
C SER A 232 0.64 14.95 -7.15
N TYR A 233 1.58 14.01 -7.05
CA TYR A 233 2.94 14.16 -7.53
C TYR A 233 3.30 12.98 -8.45
N ILE A 234 3.94 13.27 -9.59
CA ILE A 234 4.40 12.25 -10.55
C ILE A 234 5.91 12.25 -10.62
N ALA A 235 6.51 11.15 -10.21
CA ALA A 235 7.96 10.96 -10.29
C ALA A 235 8.44 10.61 -11.69
N GLY A 236 9.71 10.92 -11.99
CA GLY A 236 10.36 10.53 -13.24
C GLY A 236 10.22 11.55 -14.35
N GLN A 237 10.01 12.86 -14.07
CA GLN A 237 9.87 13.91 -15.07
C GLN A 237 11.09 14.04 -16.01
N THR A 238 12.27 13.64 -15.54
CA THR A 238 13.52 13.66 -16.33
C THR A 238 13.98 12.27 -16.78
N ALA A 239 13.11 11.26 -16.62
CA ALA A 239 13.47 9.89 -16.97
C ALA A 239 13.60 9.72 -18.48
N PRO A 240 14.67 9.06 -18.97
CA PRO A 240 14.83 8.77 -20.39
C PRO A 240 13.87 7.64 -20.83
N GLU A 241 13.43 7.70 -22.08
CA GLU A 241 12.62 6.65 -22.70
C GLU A 241 13.37 5.30 -22.75
N GLY A 242 12.64 4.20 -22.55
CA GLY A 242 13.17 2.83 -22.65
C GLY A 242 14.02 2.40 -21.46
N LYS A 243 14.29 3.27 -20.48
CA LYS A 243 15.03 2.91 -19.27
C LYS A 243 14.10 2.67 -18.08
N ARG A 244 14.26 1.52 -17.44
CA ARG A 244 13.58 1.21 -16.18
C ARG A 244 14.16 2.07 -15.05
N MET A 245 13.29 2.73 -14.29
CA MET A 245 13.65 3.67 -13.22
C MET A 245 13.24 3.15 -11.84
N GLY A 246 14.00 2.18 -11.31
CA GLY A 246 13.72 1.55 -10.02
C GLY A 246 12.66 0.45 -10.13
N HIS A 247 11.39 0.77 -10.05
CA HIS A 247 10.29 -0.18 -10.11
C HIS A 247 10.15 -0.88 -11.47
N ALA A 248 9.65 -2.12 -11.46
CA ALA A 248 9.43 -2.89 -12.68
C ALA A 248 8.43 -2.23 -13.63
N GLY A 249 7.43 -1.53 -13.08
CA GLY A 249 6.43 -0.78 -13.85
C GLY A 249 6.86 0.63 -14.27
N ALA A 250 7.99 1.17 -13.75
CA ALA A 250 8.44 2.53 -14.00
C ALA A 250 9.32 2.62 -15.25
N ILE A 251 8.72 2.46 -16.43
CA ILE A 251 9.37 2.54 -17.74
C ILE A 251 8.48 3.25 -18.75
N ILE A 252 9.05 4.22 -19.47
CA ILE A 252 8.40 4.86 -20.63
C ILE A 252 8.64 3.96 -21.84
N ALA A 253 7.58 3.44 -22.44
CA ALA A 253 7.67 2.53 -23.58
C ALA A 253 6.75 3.00 -24.72
N GLY A 254 7.30 3.09 -25.94
CA GLY A 254 6.55 3.50 -27.12
C GLY A 254 5.91 4.90 -27.00
N GLY A 255 6.60 5.82 -26.34
CA GLY A 255 6.13 7.20 -26.15
C GLY A 255 4.93 7.35 -25.20
N LYS A 256 4.59 6.30 -24.44
CA LYS A 256 3.44 6.31 -23.50
C LYS A 256 3.92 6.21 -22.05
N GLY A 257 3.10 6.70 -21.12
CA GLY A 257 3.39 6.66 -19.70
C GLY A 257 4.44 7.67 -19.25
N THR A 258 4.59 8.79 -19.96
CA THR A 258 5.49 9.87 -19.55
C THR A 258 4.92 10.63 -18.36
N ALA A 259 5.79 11.21 -17.51
CA ALA A 259 5.33 12.07 -16.42
C ALA A 259 4.53 13.26 -16.95
N LYS A 260 4.92 13.82 -18.10
CA LYS A 260 4.26 14.96 -18.72
C LYS A 260 2.81 14.64 -19.07
N ASP A 261 2.55 13.53 -19.78
CA ASP A 261 1.20 13.14 -20.19
C ASP A 261 0.29 12.89 -18.96
N LYS A 262 0.85 12.25 -17.93
CA LYS A 262 0.14 12.01 -16.66
C LYS A 262 -0.21 13.31 -15.96
N ILE A 263 0.74 14.25 -15.83
CA ILE A 263 0.54 15.56 -15.22
C ILE A 263 -0.54 16.34 -15.98
N GLU A 264 -0.45 16.39 -17.31
CA GLU A 264 -1.46 17.07 -18.15
C GLU A 264 -2.86 16.44 -17.96
N LYS A 265 -2.93 15.12 -17.92
CA LYS A 265 -4.21 14.41 -17.74
C LYS A 265 -4.81 14.66 -16.35
N LEU A 266 -4.01 14.55 -15.30
CA LEU A 266 -4.41 14.83 -13.93
C LEU A 266 -4.94 16.25 -13.78
N THR A 267 -4.20 17.25 -14.30
CA THR A 267 -4.59 18.66 -14.25
C THR A 267 -5.90 18.91 -14.99
N LYS A 268 -6.07 18.35 -16.21
CA LYS A 268 -7.32 18.44 -16.97
C LYS A 268 -8.53 17.82 -16.25
N CYS A 269 -8.28 16.87 -15.36
CA CYS A 269 -9.32 16.21 -14.57
C CYS A 269 -9.56 16.88 -13.20
N GLY A 270 -8.93 18.01 -12.90
CA GLY A 270 -9.14 18.78 -11.68
C GLY A 270 -8.27 18.36 -10.50
N VAL A 271 -7.25 17.54 -10.74
CA VAL A 271 -6.27 17.16 -9.69
C VAL A 271 -5.23 18.27 -9.53
N HIS A 272 -4.90 18.62 -8.29
CA HIS A 272 -3.89 19.61 -7.94
C HIS A 272 -2.50 18.98 -7.97
N VAL A 273 -1.75 19.21 -9.05
CA VAL A 273 -0.43 18.58 -9.21
C VAL A 273 0.65 19.44 -8.54
N ALA A 274 1.46 18.83 -7.68
CA ALA A 274 2.64 19.44 -7.08
C ALA A 274 3.79 19.50 -8.10
N ASP A 275 4.47 20.64 -8.20
CA ASP A 275 5.53 20.86 -9.19
C ASP A 275 6.77 19.99 -8.95
N ASN A 276 7.04 19.69 -7.68
CA ASN A 276 8.18 18.88 -7.27
C ASN A 276 7.86 18.11 -5.98
N LEU A 277 8.75 17.17 -5.63
CA LEU A 277 8.57 16.29 -4.47
C LEU A 277 8.44 17.07 -3.15
N VAL A 278 9.22 18.12 -2.96
CA VAL A 278 9.25 18.88 -1.69
C VAL A 278 8.07 19.86 -1.55
N SER A 279 7.25 20.02 -2.57
CA SER A 279 6.07 20.90 -2.56
C SER A 279 4.74 20.16 -2.32
N ILE A 280 4.75 18.86 -2.02
CA ILE A 280 3.51 18.10 -1.77
C ILE A 280 2.75 18.67 -0.57
N GLY A 281 3.43 18.86 0.56
CA GLY A 281 2.80 19.40 1.77
C GLY A 281 2.28 20.83 1.60
N SER A 282 3.07 21.71 0.98
CA SER A 282 2.63 23.09 0.70
C SER A 282 1.45 23.13 -0.27
N LYS A 283 1.38 22.21 -1.26
CA LYS A 283 0.23 22.09 -2.13
C LYS A 283 -1.03 21.60 -1.39
N VAL A 284 -0.88 20.70 -0.41
CA VAL A 284 -1.99 20.32 0.48
C VAL A 284 -2.47 21.54 1.27
N ALA A 285 -1.58 22.33 1.87
CA ALA A 285 -1.91 23.51 2.61
C ALA A 285 -2.64 24.57 1.75
N GLU A 286 -2.12 24.84 0.56
CA GLU A 286 -2.74 25.73 -0.43
C GLU A 286 -4.17 25.32 -0.76
N VAL A 287 -4.38 24.04 -1.09
CA VAL A 287 -5.68 23.51 -1.51
C VAL A 287 -6.71 23.50 -0.36
N LEU A 288 -6.25 23.26 0.86
CA LEU A 288 -7.12 23.31 2.06
C LEU A 288 -7.28 24.72 2.67
N GLY A 289 -6.58 25.73 2.13
CA GLY A 289 -6.64 27.11 2.62
C GLY A 289 -6.04 27.28 4.02
N ARG A 290 -4.99 26.56 4.33
CA ARG A 290 -4.33 26.53 5.66
C ARG A 290 -2.83 26.76 5.55
#